data_94f22718b95a54d0a9b35f4b0d822ca8
#
_entry.id   94f22718b95a54d0a9b35f4b0d822ca8
#
_cell.length_a   1.000
_cell.length_b   1.000
_cell.length_c   1.000
_cell.angle_alpha   90.00
_cell.angle_beta   90.00
_cell.angle_gamma   90.00
#
_symmetry.space_group_name_H-M   'P 1'
#
loop_
_entity.id
_entity.type
_entity.pdbx_description
1 polymer ?
#
loop_
_entity_poly.entity_id
_entity_poly.type
_entity_poly.pdbx_seq_one_letter_code
_entity_poly.pdbx_strand_id
1 'polypeptide(L)'
;MVRLIIFLILVLALDFYALQSFRSVVRNPWITYGYAFISLAILGYIVFQVMTFERGSGDNSGFYLAFSLFVLVYVPKLVLVVFMFGEDVFRVFEAAVNYFVSKSENSTLFSSRRKFIGQLALGIAAIPFISILYGITKGKYNFKVLKYTLHFDDLPVAFDGYQISQISDIHSGSFDNKEKIEYAVDLVNKQASDVIMFTGDLVNSASKEMRPWKSIFSKLKAPDGVFSILGNHDYGDYTRWPSEEAKVENFQELLDIQKEMGFDLLRNESRFIEKEDARLAIIGVENWGKGFKQKGDLALASSKVDSNDFKILLSHDPSHWQYEVVKDPNQYHLTLSGHTHGMQFGIEIPGVVKWSPIKWRYKYWAGIYEKAGQYINVNRGFGFLAFPGRVGIWPEISVITLKKQTKIT
;
A
#
# COMPACT_ATOMS: atom_id res chain seq x y z
N MET A 1 -2.05 20.54 21.35
CA MET A 1 -2.10 20.09 22.76
C MET A 1 -3.37 19.28 23.07
N VAL A 2 -4.57 19.82 22.92
CA VAL A 2 -5.85 19.12 23.25
C VAL A 2 -5.98 17.75 22.54
N ARG A 3 -5.67 17.67 21.23
CA ARG A 3 -5.73 16.39 20.46
C ARG A 3 -4.79 15.31 21.01
N LEU A 4 -3.61 15.69 21.47
CA LEU A 4 -2.65 14.76 22.07
C LEU A 4 -3.16 14.27 23.42
N ILE A 5 -3.73 15.14 24.24
CA ILE A 5 -4.31 14.78 25.54
C ILE A 5 -5.47 13.79 25.34
N ILE A 6 -6.37 14.06 24.42
CA ILE A 6 -7.49 13.15 24.10
C ILE A 6 -6.94 11.79 23.65
N PHE A 7 -5.95 11.78 22.73
CA PHE A 7 -5.30 10.56 22.28
C PHE A 7 -4.70 9.77 23.44
N LEU A 8 -3.95 10.41 24.34
CA LEU A 8 -3.35 9.76 25.51
C LEU A 8 -4.40 9.18 26.45
N ILE A 9 -5.48 9.91 26.72
CA ILE A 9 -6.58 9.42 27.56
C ILE A 9 -7.19 8.14 26.95
N LEU A 10 -7.45 8.16 25.65
CA LEU A 10 -8.04 7.01 24.95
C LEU A 10 -7.08 5.80 24.97
N VAL A 11 -5.80 6.03 24.74
CA VAL A 11 -4.79 4.96 24.71
C VAL A 11 -4.59 4.39 26.12
N LEU A 12 -4.53 5.22 27.18
CA LEU A 12 -4.42 4.76 28.55
C LEU A 12 -5.68 4.00 29.00
N ALA A 13 -6.87 4.45 28.59
CA ALA A 13 -8.11 3.71 28.84
C ALA A 13 -8.10 2.34 28.16
N LEU A 14 -7.62 2.27 26.91
CA LEU A 14 -7.41 1.02 26.18
C LEU A 14 -6.42 0.10 26.90
N ASP A 15 -5.29 0.64 27.36
CA ASP A 15 -4.28 -0.11 28.12
C ASP A 15 -4.84 -0.67 29.41
N PHE A 16 -5.54 0.15 30.16
CA PHE A 16 -6.17 -0.27 31.40
C PHE A 16 -7.19 -1.39 31.16
N TYR A 17 -8.02 -1.25 30.13
CA TYR A 17 -9.04 -2.26 29.81
C TYR A 17 -8.42 -3.57 29.29
N ALA A 18 -7.41 -3.50 28.45
CA ALA A 18 -6.65 -4.67 28.00
C ALA A 18 -5.92 -5.37 29.16
N LEU A 19 -5.40 -4.61 30.12
CA LEU A 19 -4.81 -5.15 31.36
C LEU A 19 -5.81 -5.96 32.16
N GLN A 20 -7.08 -5.55 32.27
CA GLN A 20 -8.12 -6.32 32.97
C GLN A 20 -8.36 -7.68 32.28
N SER A 21 -8.36 -7.70 30.92
CA SER A 21 -8.42 -8.97 30.16
C SER A 21 -7.27 -9.90 30.55
N PHE A 22 -6.06 -9.36 30.52
CA PHE A 22 -4.85 -10.11 30.83
C PHE A 22 -4.87 -10.66 32.25
N ARG A 23 -5.27 -9.86 33.26
CA ARG A 23 -5.41 -10.26 34.66
C ARG A 23 -6.47 -11.35 34.87
N SER A 24 -7.49 -11.43 34.04
CA SER A 24 -8.51 -12.47 34.14
C SER A 24 -7.97 -13.87 33.79
N VAL A 25 -6.87 -13.93 33.04
CA VAL A 25 -6.25 -15.18 32.56
C VAL A 25 -4.95 -15.49 33.30
N VAL A 26 -4.09 -14.48 33.50
CA VAL A 26 -2.76 -14.61 34.12
C VAL A 26 -2.85 -14.33 35.63
N ARG A 27 -2.60 -15.33 36.44
CA ARG A 27 -2.68 -15.20 37.91
C ARG A 27 -1.41 -14.65 38.57
N ASN A 28 -0.25 -14.74 37.85
CA ASN A 28 1.03 -14.26 38.41
C ASN A 28 1.09 -12.73 38.34
N PRO A 29 1.16 -12.02 39.48
CA PRO A 29 1.16 -10.56 39.50
C PRO A 29 2.40 -9.96 38.84
N TRP A 30 3.55 -10.61 38.89
CA TRP A 30 4.78 -10.13 38.27
C TRP A 30 4.70 -10.10 36.75
N ILE A 31 4.04 -11.09 36.13
CA ILE A 31 3.80 -11.10 34.69
C ILE A 31 2.85 -9.95 34.31
N THR A 32 1.83 -9.71 35.17
CA THR A 32 0.89 -8.57 34.95
C THR A 32 1.58 -7.21 35.06
N TYR A 33 2.47 -7.05 36.08
CA TYR A 33 3.25 -5.82 36.20
C TYR A 33 4.24 -5.65 35.07
N GLY A 34 4.90 -6.72 34.61
CA GLY A 34 5.77 -6.72 33.44
C GLY A 34 5.03 -6.27 32.17
N TYR A 35 3.84 -6.82 31.92
CA TYR A 35 2.98 -6.40 30.81
C TYR A 35 2.64 -4.90 30.88
N ALA A 36 2.21 -4.41 32.04
CA ALA A 36 1.87 -3.00 32.24
C ALA A 36 3.09 -2.08 32.02
N PHE A 37 4.25 -2.47 32.57
CA PHE A 37 5.50 -1.72 32.41
C PHE A 37 5.92 -1.63 30.92
N ILE A 38 5.92 -2.77 30.19
CA ILE A 38 6.27 -2.79 28.76
C ILE A 38 5.29 -1.92 27.97
N SER A 39 3.99 -2.01 28.26
CA SER A 39 2.97 -1.19 27.59
C SER A 39 3.21 0.31 27.78
N LEU A 40 3.48 0.74 29.03
CA LEU A 40 3.77 2.14 29.34
C LEU A 40 5.10 2.61 28.73
N ALA A 41 6.13 1.75 28.72
CA ALA A 41 7.41 2.06 28.09
C ALA A 41 7.26 2.28 26.58
N ILE A 42 6.49 1.42 25.90
CA ILE A 42 6.17 1.57 24.47
C ILE A 42 5.38 2.86 24.23
N LEU A 43 4.37 3.16 25.03
CA LEU A 43 3.59 4.39 24.92
C LEU A 43 4.49 5.62 25.12
N GLY A 44 5.36 5.61 26.13
CA GLY A 44 6.34 6.68 26.37
C GLY A 44 7.27 6.89 25.18
N TYR A 45 7.79 5.82 24.58
CA TYR A 45 8.60 5.89 23.37
C TYR A 45 7.83 6.47 22.17
N ILE A 46 6.57 6.04 21.97
CA ILE A 46 5.71 6.57 20.90
C ILE A 46 5.49 8.08 21.10
N VAL A 47 5.14 8.50 22.30
CA VAL A 47 4.93 9.93 22.63
C VAL A 47 6.21 10.73 22.39
N PHE A 48 7.36 10.22 22.84
CA PHE A 48 8.65 10.85 22.61
C PHE A 48 8.92 11.06 21.10
N GLN A 49 8.74 10.01 20.29
CA GLN A 49 8.96 10.11 18.85
C GLN A 49 7.96 11.04 18.14
N VAL A 50 6.70 11.08 18.58
CA VAL A 50 5.71 12.02 18.03
C VAL A 50 6.04 13.45 18.39
N MET A 51 6.55 13.70 19.59
CA MET A 51 6.92 15.06 20.04
C MET A 51 8.22 15.56 19.40
N THR A 52 9.15 14.67 19.08
CA THR A 52 10.45 14.99 18.46
C THR A 52 10.43 14.86 16.93
N PHE A 53 9.29 14.46 16.35
CA PHE A 53 9.18 14.27 14.92
C PHE A 53 9.28 15.59 14.15
N GLU A 54 10.32 15.71 13.35
CA GLU A 54 10.51 16.83 12.42
C GLU A 54 10.30 16.36 10.98
N ARG A 55 9.31 16.93 10.32
CA ARG A 55 9.09 16.69 8.89
C ARG A 55 10.30 17.18 8.09
N GLY A 56 10.95 16.25 7.37
CA GLY A 56 12.06 16.57 6.47
C GLY A 56 13.46 16.44 7.10
N SER A 57 13.58 15.94 8.33
CA SER A 57 14.88 15.64 8.96
C SER A 57 15.70 14.58 8.19
N GLY A 58 15.07 13.81 7.28
CA GLY A 58 15.72 12.77 6.49
C GLY A 58 15.87 11.43 7.22
N ASP A 59 15.96 11.42 8.54
CA ASP A 59 15.95 10.21 9.36
C ASP A 59 14.64 10.11 10.14
N ASN A 60 13.74 9.28 9.65
CA ASN A 60 12.46 8.99 10.28
C ASN A 60 12.42 7.58 10.89
N SER A 61 13.56 6.91 11.04
CA SER A 61 13.66 5.52 11.52
C SER A 61 12.99 5.33 12.89
N GLY A 62 13.23 6.27 13.82
CA GLY A 62 12.60 6.26 15.14
C GLY A 62 11.09 6.39 15.09
N PHE A 63 10.56 7.25 14.23
CA PHE A 63 9.13 7.41 14.03
C PHE A 63 8.49 6.16 13.39
N TYR A 64 9.14 5.56 12.40
CA TYR A 64 8.65 4.32 11.79
C TYR A 64 8.65 3.15 12.78
N LEU A 65 9.67 3.06 13.64
CA LEU A 65 9.68 2.08 14.73
C LEU A 65 8.55 2.33 15.73
N ALA A 66 8.33 3.58 16.15
CA ALA A 66 7.24 3.94 17.06
C ALA A 66 5.87 3.60 16.46
N PHE A 67 5.66 3.90 15.19
CA PHE A 67 4.43 3.56 14.49
C PHE A 67 4.24 2.05 14.36
N SER A 68 5.31 1.31 14.08
CA SER A 68 5.28 -0.16 14.04
C SER A 68 4.87 -0.76 15.39
N LEU A 69 5.48 -0.28 16.48
CA LEU A 69 5.17 -0.71 17.84
C LEU A 69 3.73 -0.34 18.23
N PHE A 70 3.28 0.85 17.81
CA PHE A 70 1.89 1.25 18.02
C PHE A 70 0.91 0.25 17.36
N VAL A 71 1.07 -0.02 16.07
CA VAL A 71 0.20 -0.95 15.34
C VAL A 71 0.30 -2.37 15.92
N LEU A 72 1.52 -2.85 16.19
CA LEU A 72 1.78 -4.19 16.73
C LEU A 72 1.11 -4.42 18.09
N VAL A 73 1.12 -3.41 18.95
CA VAL A 73 0.64 -3.54 20.34
C VAL A 73 -0.84 -3.17 20.46
N TYR A 74 -1.27 -2.09 19.82
CA TYR A 74 -2.61 -1.54 20.06
C TYR A 74 -3.70 -2.17 19.19
N VAL A 75 -3.38 -2.68 17.98
CA VAL A 75 -4.38 -3.42 17.17
C VAL A 75 -4.83 -4.70 17.88
N PRO A 76 -3.94 -5.56 18.43
CA PRO A 76 -4.36 -6.69 19.27
C PRO A 76 -5.13 -6.29 20.54
N LYS A 77 -4.74 -5.16 21.19
CA LYS A 77 -5.47 -4.66 22.37
C LYS A 77 -6.89 -4.23 22.03
N LEU A 78 -7.11 -3.63 20.85
CA LEU A 78 -8.47 -3.32 20.40
C LEU A 78 -9.33 -4.57 20.30
N VAL A 79 -8.78 -5.68 19.80
CA VAL A 79 -9.49 -6.97 19.79
C VAL A 79 -9.86 -7.41 21.20
N LEU A 80 -8.91 -7.37 22.13
CA LEU A 80 -9.18 -7.72 23.54
C LEU A 80 -10.29 -6.87 24.13
N VAL A 81 -10.24 -5.56 23.91
CA VAL A 81 -11.25 -4.62 24.42
C VAL A 81 -12.63 -4.90 23.86
N VAL A 82 -12.74 -5.17 22.55
CA VAL A 82 -14.04 -5.49 21.92
C VAL A 82 -14.70 -6.71 22.58
N PHE A 83 -13.94 -7.78 22.80
CA PHE A 83 -14.47 -8.99 23.43
C PHE A 83 -14.85 -8.76 24.89
N MET A 84 -14.00 -8.09 25.67
CA MET A 84 -14.23 -7.88 27.08
C MET A 84 -15.32 -6.84 27.34
N PHE A 85 -15.38 -5.79 26.53
CA PHE A 85 -16.46 -4.81 26.59
C PHE A 85 -17.80 -5.44 26.23
N GLY A 86 -17.83 -6.27 25.19
CA GLY A 86 -19.03 -7.04 24.83
C GLY A 86 -19.51 -7.94 25.99
N GLU A 87 -18.58 -8.58 26.70
CA GLU A 87 -18.89 -9.36 27.89
C GLU A 87 -19.42 -8.49 29.04
N ASP A 88 -18.82 -7.33 29.31
CA ASP A 88 -19.29 -6.42 30.35
C ASP A 88 -20.67 -5.84 30.03
N VAL A 89 -20.95 -5.46 28.78
CA VAL A 89 -22.29 -5.03 28.32
C VAL A 89 -23.31 -6.15 28.53
N PHE A 90 -22.97 -7.37 28.15
CA PHE A 90 -23.84 -8.53 28.37
C PHE A 90 -24.16 -8.75 29.87
N ARG A 91 -23.16 -8.63 30.75
CA ARG A 91 -23.33 -8.75 32.21
C ARG A 91 -24.26 -7.68 32.76
N VAL A 92 -24.09 -6.43 32.31
CA VAL A 92 -24.97 -5.33 32.73
C VAL A 92 -26.42 -5.60 32.29
N PHE A 93 -26.60 -6.06 31.07
CA PHE A 93 -27.91 -6.45 30.55
C PHE A 93 -28.53 -7.59 31.36
N GLU A 94 -27.75 -8.66 31.61
CA GLU A 94 -28.19 -9.82 32.39
C GLU A 94 -28.55 -9.41 33.85
N ALA A 95 -27.74 -8.54 34.47
CA ALA A 95 -28.03 -8.01 35.81
C ALA A 95 -29.33 -7.16 35.81
N ALA A 96 -29.54 -6.35 34.80
CA ALA A 96 -30.78 -5.57 34.67
C ALA A 96 -32.01 -6.48 34.48
N VAL A 97 -31.94 -7.50 33.63
CA VAL A 97 -33.03 -8.47 33.44
C VAL A 97 -33.32 -9.23 34.74
N ASN A 98 -32.29 -9.69 35.44
CA ASN A 98 -32.46 -10.41 36.71
C ASN A 98 -33.07 -9.51 37.80
N TYR A 99 -32.75 -8.21 37.83
CA TYR A 99 -33.35 -7.24 38.73
C TYR A 99 -34.87 -7.10 38.52
N PHE A 100 -35.32 -7.05 37.26
CA PHE A 100 -36.74 -6.92 36.92
C PHE A 100 -37.53 -8.23 37.00
N VAL A 101 -36.86 -9.40 36.86
CA VAL A 101 -37.53 -10.71 36.78
C VAL A 101 -37.48 -11.43 38.13
N SER A 102 -36.89 -10.84 39.22
CA SER A 102 -36.82 -11.38 40.58
C SER A 102 -36.30 -12.82 40.67
N LYS A 103 -35.30 -13.21 39.88
CA LYS A 103 -34.63 -14.50 39.96
C LYS A 103 -33.30 -14.38 40.70
N SER A 104 -33.25 -15.03 41.84
CA SER A 104 -32.14 -15.18 42.79
C SER A 104 -31.00 -16.04 42.21
N GLU A 105 -29.78 -15.57 42.51
CA GLU A 105 -28.54 -16.33 42.72
C GLU A 105 -28.03 -17.31 41.68
N ASN A 106 -27.03 -16.81 40.87
CA ASN A 106 -25.91 -17.68 40.45
C ASN A 106 -24.66 -16.83 40.08
N SER A 107 -24.05 -16.19 41.08
CA SER A 107 -22.83 -15.39 40.93
C SER A 107 -21.56 -16.17 40.52
N THR A 108 -21.56 -17.49 40.73
CA THR A 108 -20.39 -18.36 40.43
C THR A 108 -20.17 -18.64 38.95
N LEU A 109 -21.21 -18.59 38.11
CA LEU A 109 -21.13 -18.81 36.66
C LEU A 109 -20.37 -17.68 35.92
N PHE A 110 -20.43 -16.47 36.48
CA PHE A 110 -19.82 -15.28 35.84
C PHE A 110 -18.28 -15.31 35.80
N SER A 111 -17.64 -15.79 36.88
CA SER A 111 -16.18 -15.83 36.93
C SER A 111 -15.58 -16.80 35.91
N SER A 112 -16.20 -17.97 35.75
CA SER A 112 -15.76 -18.98 34.79
C SER A 112 -15.94 -18.50 33.34
N ARG A 113 -17.08 -17.86 33.01
CA ARG A 113 -17.37 -17.29 31.68
C ARG A 113 -16.39 -16.18 31.33
N ARG A 114 -16.11 -15.24 32.24
CA ARG A 114 -15.16 -14.14 32.02
C ARG A 114 -13.76 -14.66 31.70
N LYS A 115 -13.31 -15.68 32.45
CA LYS A 115 -12.01 -16.32 32.19
C LYS A 115 -11.98 -16.96 30.78
N PHE A 116 -13.04 -17.68 30.43
CA PHE A 116 -13.14 -18.31 29.10
C PHE A 116 -13.12 -17.26 27.96
N ILE A 117 -13.92 -16.20 28.07
CA ILE A 117 -13.94 -15.11 27.08
C ILE A 117 -12.58 -14.40 27.02
N GLY A 118 -11.91 -14.19 28.17
CA GLY A 118 -10.56 -13.62 28.18
C GLY A 118 -9.52 -14.50 27.48
N GLN A 119 -9.59 -15.82 27.65
CA GLN A 119 -8.72 -16.77 26.95
C GLN A 119 -9.00 -16.78 25.44
N LEU A 120 -10.27 -16.80 25.05
CA LEU A 120 -10.69 -16.71 23.65
C LEU A 120 -10.22 -15.40 23.01
N ALA A 121 -10.43 -14.28 23.68
CA ALA A 121 -10.00 -12.97 23.25
C ALA A 121 -8.48 -12.89 23.04
N LEU A 122 -7.68 -13.45 23.95
CA LEU A 122 -6.23 -13.53 23.81
C LEU A 122 -5.82 -14.39 22.60
N GLY A 123 -6.47 -15.54 22.41
CA GLY A 123 -6.23 -16.39 21.23
C GLY A 123 -6.54 -15.66 19.91
N ILE A 124 -7.67 -14.95 19.83
CA ILE A 124 -8.06 -14.18 18.66
C ILE A 124 -7.12 -12.97 18.47
N ALA A 125 -6.73 -12.27 19.53
CA ALA A 125 -5.79 -11.14 19.47
C ALA A 125 -4.37 -11.55 19.04
N ALA A 126 -3.98 -12.80 19.24
CA ALA A 126 -2.71 -13.34 18.76
C ALA A 126 -2.65 -13.37 17.22
N ILE A 127 -3.77 -13.51 16.53
CA ILE A 127 -3.84 -13.53 15.05
C ILE A 127 -3.32 -12.21 14.46
N PRO A 128 -3.92 -11.03 14.75
CA PRO A 128 -3.38 -9.77 14.23
C PRO A 128 -1.97 -9.48 14.77
N PHE A 129 -1.63 -9.85 16.00
CA PHE A 129 -0.28 -9.67 16.53
C PHE A 129 0.78 -10.39 15.68
N ILE A 130 0.57 -11.69 15.42
CA ILE A 130 1.49 -12.51 14.62
C ILE A 130 1.52 -12.01 13.15
N SER A 131 0.35 -11.65 12.60
CA SER A 131 0.24 -11.15 11.23
C SER A 131 0.98 -9.83 11.04
N ILE A 132 0.88 -8.89 12.00
CA ILE A 132 1.57 -7.61 11.97
C ILE A 132 3.08 -7.82 12.17
N LEU A 133 3.48 -8.66 13.12
CA LEU A 133 4.89 -9.00 13.36
C LEU A 133 5.53 -9.62 12.11
N TYR A 134 4.85 -10.56 11.45
CA TYR A 134 5.27 -11.12 10.17
C TYR A 134 5.34 -10.04 9.10
N GLY A 135 4.33 -9.16 9.02
CA GLY A 135 4.25 -8.07 8.05
C GLY A 135 5.44 -7.12 8.11
N ILE A 136 5.85 -6.75 9.34
CA ILE A 136 6.99 -5.84 9.59
C ILE A 136 8.32 -6.53 9.29
N THR A 137 8.47 -7.79 9.68
CA THR A 137 9.77 -8.49 9.60
C THR A 137 10.04 -9.14 8.25
N LYS A 138 9.03 -9.76 7.65
CA LYS A 138 9.16 -10.55 6.40
C LYS A 138 8.19 -10.12 5.32
N GLY A 139 6.96 -9.76 5.67
CA GLY A 139 5.88 -9.49 4.73
C GLY A 139 6.17 -8.36 3.77
N LYS A 140 6.87 -7.30 4.21
CA LYS A 140 7.27 -6.15 3.38
C LYS A 140 8.19 -6.50 2.22
N TYR A 141 8.81 -7.69 2.24
CA TYR A 141 9.68 -8.23 1.18
C TYR A 141 9.17 -9.55 0.60
N ASN A 142 7.91 -9.90 0.86
CA ASN A 142 7.29 -11.10 0.30
C ASN A 142 6.71 -10.80 -1.10
N PHE A 143 7.58 -10.47 -2.05
CA PHE A 143 7.20 -10.11 -3.41
C PHE A 143 6.37 -11.19 -4.09
N LYS A 144 5.26 -10.79 -4.69
CA LYS A 144 4.37 -11.66 -5.47
C LYS A 144 4.37 -11.25 -6.92
N VAL A 145 4.54 -12.23 -7.81
CA VAL A 145 4.32 -12.06 -9.24
C VAL A 145 2.87 -12.46 -9.51
N LEU A 146 2.07 -11.47 -9.94
CA LEU A 146 0.68 -11.69 -10.32
C LEU A 146 0.57 -11.63 -11.84
N LYS A 147 0.10 -12.73 -12.45
CA LYS A 147 0.00 -12.86 -13.91
C LYS A 147 -1.44 -12.69 -14.35
N TYR A 148 -1.63 -11.85 -15.35
CA TYR A 148 -2.92 -11.56 -15.96
C TYR A 148 -2.83 -11.77 -17.46
N THR A 149 -3.91 -12.25 -18.08
CA THR A 149 -4.07 -12.29 -19.54
C THR A 149 -5.29 -11.46 -19.91
N LEU A 150 -5.10 -10.45 -20.74
CA LEU A 150 -6.16 -9.55 -21.18
C LEU A 150 -6.38 -9.74 -22.67
N HIS A 151 -7.64 -9.85 -23.08
CA HIS A 151 -8.03 -10.11 -24.45
C HIS A 151 -8.63 -8.84 -25.07
N PHE A 152 -8.23 -8.51 -26.29
CA PHE A 152 -8.67 -7.33 -27.01
C PHE A 152 -8.98 -7.67 -28.47
N ASP A 153 -10.11 -7.18 -28.97
CA ASP A 153 -10.54 -7.39 -30.36
C ASP A 153 -9.66 -6.63 -31.37
N ASP A 154 -9.12 -5.50 -30.96
CA ASP A 154 -8.39 -4.54 -31.77
C ASP A 154 -6.86 -4.56 -31.57
N LEU A 155 -6.35 -5.45 -30.69
CA LEU A 155 -4.90 -5.64 -30.55
C LEU A 155 -4.28 -6.02 -31.89
N PRO A 156 -3.25 -5.32 -32.40
CA PRO A 156 -2.54 -5.73 -33.61
C PRO A 156 -1.94 -7.15 -33.46
N VAL A 157 -2.02 -7.95 -34.51
CA VAL A 157 -1.58 -9.36 -34.50
C VAL A 157 -0.10 -9.50 -34.10
N ALA A 158 0.75 -8.57 -34.51
CA ALA A 158 2.17 -8.55 -34.17
C ALA A 158 2.42 -8.49 -32.64
N PHE A 159 1.45 -8.03 -31.86
CA PHE A 159 1.51 -7.94 -30.40
C PHE A 159 0.70 -9.02 -29.66
N ASP A 160 0.21 -10.04 -30.38
CA ASP A 160 -0.43 -11.18 -29.70
C ASP A 160 0.61 -11.93 -28.85
N GLY A 161 0.39 -11.98 -27.56
CA GLY A 161 1.30 -12.56 -26.58
C GLY A 161 2.31 -11.58 -25.99
N TYR A 162 2.25 -10.29 -26.34
CA TYR A 162 3.13 -9.26 -25.81
C TYR A 162 2.99 -9.14 -24.30
N GLN A 163 4.12 -9.10 -23.59
CA GLN A 163 4.15 -9.19 -22.13
C GLN A 163 4.69 -7.90 -21.51
N ILE A 164 3.95 -7.37 -20.55
CA ILE A 164 4.27 -6.16 -19.81
C ILE A 164 4.54 -6.53 -18.35
N SER A 165 5.73 -6.17 -17.82
CA SER A 165 5.93 -6.15 -16.36
C SER A 165 5.64 -4.77 -15.83
N GLN A 166 4.70 -4.64 -14.88
CA GLN A 166 4.44 -3.40 -14.18
C GLN A 166 4.96 -3.47 -12.74
N ILE A 167 5.71 -2.45 -12.34
CA ILE A 167 6.06 -2.14 -10.95
C ILE A 167 5.62 -0.70 -10.64
N SER A 168 5.38 -0.41 -9.36
CA SER A 168 4.91 0.91 -8.92
C SER A 168 5.35 1.15 -7.47
N ASP A 169 5.32 2.42 -7.04
CA ASP A 169 5.43 2.76 -5.62
C ASP A 169 6.66 2.12 -4.96
N ILE A 170 7.85 2.45 -5.47
CA ILE A 170 9.12 1.92 -4.97
C ILE A 170 9.40 2.47 -3.58
N HIS A 171 9.17 3.78 -3.35
CA HIS A 171 9.40 4.42 -2.06
C HIS A 171 10.75 4.08 -1.44
N SER A 172 11.81 4.32 -2.21
CA SER A 172 13.19 3.90 -1.91
C SER A 172 13.70 4.36 -0.54
N GLY A 173 13.19 5.48 -0.01
CA GLY A 173 13.50 5.98 1.33
C GLY A 173 13.03 5.08 2.48
N SER A 174 12.20 4.07 2.18
CA SER A 174 11.73 3.12 3.18
C SER A 174 12.54 1.83 3.23
N PHE A 175 13.43 1.58 2.28
CA PHE A 175 14.19 0.34 2.19
C PHE A 175 15.28 0.23 3.24
N ASP A 176 15.43 -0.98 3.81
CA ASP A 176 16.39 -1.31 4.84
C ASP A 176 17.18 -2.61 4.55
N ASN A 177 16.96 -3.27 3.40
CA ASN A 177 17.60 -4.54 3.08
C ASN A 177 17.95 -4.64 1.58
N LYS A 178 19.24 -4.47 1.30
CA LYS A 178 19.77 -4.47 -0.06
C LYS A 178 19.54 -5.79 -0.80
N GLU A 179 19.81 -6.91 -0.16
CA GLU A 179 19.68 -8.24 -0.76
C GLU A 179 18.24 -8.54 -1.18
N LYS A 180 17.26 -8.08 -0.39
CA LYS A 180 15.85 -8.26 -0.72
C LYS A 180 15.42 -7.42 -1.93
N ILE A 181 15.99 -6.23 -2.09
CA ILE A 181 15.72 -5.38 -3.25
C ILE A 181 16.42 -5.92 -4.50
N GLU A 182 17.67 -6.39 -4.39
CA GLU A 182 18.36 -7.07 -5.49
C GLU A 182 17.58 -8.30 -5.96
N TYR A 183 17.14 -9.14 -5.01
CA TYR A 183 16.27 -10.28 -5.32
C TYR A 183 14.99 -9.87 -6.06
N ALA A 184 14.35 -8.77 -5.65
CA ALA A 184 13.11 -8.33 -6.26
C ALA A 184 13.33 -7.79 -7.69
N VAL A 185 14.40 -7.05 -7.93
CA VAL A 185 14.78 -6.59 -9.29
C VAL A 185 15.11 -7.79 -10.19
N ASP A 186 15.85 -8.78 -9.67
CA ASP A 186 16.09 -10.02 -10.40
C ASP A 186 14.79 -10.78 -10.69
N LEU A 187 13.82 -10.74 -9.78
CA LEU A 187 12.52 -11.38 -9.97
C LEU A 187 11.71 -10.69 -11.08
N VAL A 188 11.80 -9.35 -11.22
CA VAL A 188 11.21 -8.63 -12.36
C VAL A 188 11.88 -9.09 -13.66
N ASN A 189 13.20 -9.07 -13.74
CA ASN A 189 13.94 -9.45 -14.94
C ASN A 189 13.68 -10.92 -15.35
N LYS A 190 13.51 -11.83 -14.37
CA LYS A 190 13.16 -13.25 -14.60
C LYS A 190 11.81 -13.45 -15.29
N GLN A 191 10.92 -12.44 -15.30
CA GLN A 191 9.67 -12.56 -16.04
C GLN A 191 9.89 -12.50 -17.55
N ALA A 192 11.05 -12.00 -17.98
CA ALA A 192 11.44 -11.89 -19.40
C ALA A 192 10.35 -11.18 -20.25
N SER A 193 9.73 -10.16 -19.67
CA SER A 193 8.71 -9.36 -20.34
C SER A 193 9.31 -8.51 -21.46
N ASP A 194 8.52 -8.23 -22.48
CA ASP A 194 8.94 -7.41 -23.63
C ASP A 194 9.24 -5.97 -23.20
N VAL A 195 8.49 -5.45 -22.21
CA VAL A 195 8.64 -4.10 -21.68
C VAL A 195 8.41 -4.07 -20.17
N ILE A 196 9.06 -3.12 -19.48
CA ILE A 196 8.81 -2.81 -18.07
C ILE A 196 8.18 -1.42 -17.97
N MET A 197 7.09 -1.31 -17.19
CA MET A 197 6.37 -0.07 -16.92
C MET A 197 6.44 0.26 -15.43
N PHE A 198 7.03 1.42 -15.10
CA PHE A 198 7.08 1.95 -13.73
C PHE A 198 6.06 3.09 -13.58
N THR A 199 5.10 2.91 -12.70
CA THR A 199 3.95 3.82 -12.58
C THR A 199 4.07 4.83 -11.43
N GLY A 200 5.29 5.29 -11.11
CA GLY A 200 5.54 6.44 -10.23
C GLY A 200 5.76 6.10 -8.75
N ASP A 201 6.04 7.13 -7.97
CA ASP A 201 6.44 7.09 -6.56
C ASP A 201 7.77 6.34 -6.35
N LEU A 202 8.84 6.90 -6.93
CA LEU A 202 10.20 6.38 -6.81
C LEU A 202 10.76 6.59 -5.41
N VAL A 203 10.45 7.73 -4.79
CA VAL A 203 10.96 8.15 -3.47
C VAL A 203 9.80 8.44 -2.50
N ASN A 204 10.11 8.59 -1.20
CA ASN A 204 9.13 9.09 -0.24
C ASN A 204 8.95 10.61 -0.34
N SER A 205 10.05 11.35 -0.56
CA SER A 205 10.04 12.82 -0.61
C SER A 205 11.26 13.40 -1.31
N ALA A 206 12.44 12.77 -1.25
CA ALA A 206 13.68 13.37 -1.70
C ALA A 206 14.50 12.44 -2.60
N SER A 207 15.07 12.99 -3.67
CA SER A 207 15.92 12.30 -4.65
C SER A 207 17.05 11.51 -4.02
N LYS A 208 17.68 12.05 -2.96
CA LYS A 208 18.77 11.41 -2.21
C LYS A 208 18.41 10.02 -1.69
N GLU A 209 17.13 9.74 -1.47
CA GLU A 209 16.63 8.44 -0.98
C GLU A 209 16.91 7.32 -2.00
N MET A 210 16.95 7.65 -3.29
CA MET A 210 17.22 6.71 -4.36
C MET A 210 18.71 6.43 -4.59
N ARG A 211 19.61 7.32 -4.15
CA ARG A 211 21.06 7.19 -4.41
C ARG A 211 21.66 5.82 -4.03
N PRO A 212 21.35 5.22 -2.84
CA PRO A 212 21.88 3.90 -2.48
C PRO A 212 21.35 2.75 -3.33
N TRP A 213 20.21 2.93 -3.98
CA TRP A 213 19.47 1.90 -4.71
C TRP A 213 19.61 2.02 -6.23
N LYS A 214 20.09 3.16 -6.73
CA LYS A 214 20.22 3.46 -8.16
C LYS A 214 20.89 2.32 -8.93
N SER A 215 22.03 1.82 -8.47
CA SER A 215 22.77 0.74 -9.12
C SER A 215 22.04 -0.60 -9.19
N ILE A 216 21.04 -0.81 -8.31
CA ILE A 216 20.22 -2.02 -8.31
C ILE A 216 19.09 -1.86 -9.34
N PHE A 217 18.39 -0.74 -9.32
CA PHE A 217 17.29 -0.49 -10.26
C PHE A 217 17.76 -0.25 -11.69
N SER A 218 19.01 0.22 -11.90
CA SER A 218 19.65 0.25 -13.24
C SER A 218 19.82 -1.13 -13.87
N LYS A 219 19.64 -2.23 -13.12
CA LYS A 219 19.66 -3.59 -13.64
C LYS A 219 18.33 -4.04 -14.27
N LEU A 220 17.25 -3.25 -14.09
CA LEU A 220 15.98 -3.52 -14.77
C LEU A 220 16.19 -3.40 -16.28
N LYS A 221 15.77 -4.43 -17.01
CA LYS A 221 15.95 -4.48 -18.46
C LYS A 221 14.83 -5.27 -19.13
N ALA A 222 14.38 -4.77 -20.26
CA ALA A 222 13.49 -5.44 -21.19
C ALA A 222 13.87 -5.08 -22.62
N PRO A 223 13.53 -5.91 -23.63
CA PRO A 223 13.82 -5.62 -25.04
C PRO A 223 13.38 -4.23 -25.50
N ASP A 224 12.14 -3.84 -25.18
CA ASP A 224 11.55 -2.56 -25.56
C ASP A 224 11.74 -1.46 -24.49
N GLY A 225 12.61 -1.72 -23.50
CA GLY A 225 13.02 -0.73 -22.51
C GLY A 225 12.19 -0.69 -21.23
N VAL A 226 12.45 0.37 -20.46
CA VAL A 226 11.77 0.68 -19.20
C VAL A 226 11.14 2.05 -19.31
N PHE A 227 9.81 2.14 -19.36
CA PHE A 227 9.08 3.41 -19.35
C PHE A 227 8.63 3.76 -17.95
N SER A 228 8.66 5.03 -17.61
CA SER A 228 8.30 5.50 -16.26
C SER A 228 7.43 6.76 -16.32
N ILE A 229 6.71 7.00 -15.23
CA ILE A 229 6.02 8.26 -14.95
C ILE A 229 6.31 8.70 -13.52
N LEU A 230 5.90 9.92 -13.17
CA LEU A 230 5.97 10.44 -11.80
C LEU A 230 4.69 10.14 -11.02
N GLY A 231 4.85 9.81 -9.72
CA GLY A 231 3.77 9.78 -8.75
C GLY A 231 3.74 11.06 -7.90
N ASN A 232 2.80 11.13 -6.95
CA ASN A 232 2.63 12.33 -6.13
C ASN A 232 3.79 12.57 -5.15
N HIS A 233 4.54 11.54 -4.76
CA HIS A 233 5.70 11.66 -3.87
C HIS A 233 6.95 12.21 -4.57
N ASP A 234 7.04 12.06 -5.88
CA ASP A 234 8.23 12.42 -6.66
C ASP A 234 8.45 13.94 -6.78
N TYR A 235 7.45 14.77 -6.45
CA TYR A 235 7.57 16.24 -6.51
C TYR A 235 8.16 16.87 -5.25
N GLY A 236 8.48 16.09 -4.20
CA GLY A 236 9.04 16.62 -2.95
C GLY A 236 8.06 17.45 -2.12
N ASP A 237 6.75 17.30 -2.32
CA ASP A 237 5.73 18.10 -1.64
C ASP A 237 5.47 17.65 -0.19
N TYR A 238 6.00 16.51 0.23
CA TYR A 238 5.76 15.91 1.57
C TYR A 238 6.87 16.19 2.59
N THR A 239 7.87 17.01 2.22
CA THR A 239 8.94 17.46 3.12
C THR A 239 9.06 18.96 3.13
N ARG A 240 9.82 19.50 4.09
CA ARG A 240 10.18 20.93 4.14
C ARG A 240 11.52 21.11 3.45
N TRP A 241 11.59 22.11 2.60
CA TRP A 241 12.80 22.48 1.91
C TRP A 241 13.35 23.79 2.50
N PRO A 242 14.68 23.96 2.56
CA PRO A 242 15.28 25.21 3.04
C PRO A 242 14.94 26.39 2.12
N SER A 243 14.71 26.14 0.82
CA SER A 243 14.27 27.14 -0.17
C SER A 243 13.53 26.46 -1.33
N GLU A 244 12.84 27.23 -2.17
CA GLU A 244 12.21 26.72 -3.41
C GLU A 244 13.26 26.22 -4.39
N GLU A 245 14.42 26.87 -4.47
CA GLU A 245 15.54 26.44 -5.33
C GLU A 245 16.00 25.03 -4.94
N ALA A 246 16.16 24.76 -3.65
CA ALA A 246 16.54 23.43 -3.15
C ALA A 246 15.50 22.35 -3.51
N LYS A 247 14.22 22.71 -3.55
CA LYS A 247 13.15 21.81 -4.01
C LYS A 247 13.24 21.55 -5.52
N VAL A 248 13.51 22.59 -6.31
CA VAL A 248 13.69 22.47 -7.75
C VAL A 248 14.93 21.63 -8.08
N GLU A 249 16.04 21.84 -7.40
CA GLU A 249 17.26 21.03 -7.53
C GLU A 249 17.00 19.56 -7.23
N ASN A 250 16.31 19.27 -6.11
CA ASN A 250 15.91 17.91 -5.76
C ASN A 250 15.05 17.26 -6.84
N PHE A 251 14.10 17.99 -7.40
CA PHE A 251 13.26 17.47 -8.46
C PHE A 251 14.07 17.18 -9.73
N GLN A 252 14.98 18.11 -10.11
CA GLN A 252 15.86 17.90 -11.26
C GLN A 252 16.76 16.68 -11.05
N GLU A 253 17.36 16.54 -9.85
CA GLU A 253 18.16 15.35 -9.52
C GLU A 253 17.35 14.04 -9.63
N LEU A 254 16.07 14.06 -9.27
CA LEU A 254 15.20 12.87 -9.41
C LEU A 254 15.01 12.49 -10.89
N LEU A 255 14.83 13.48 -11.77
CA LEU A 255 14.73 13.25 -13.21
C LEU A 255 16.04 12.67 -13.77
N ASP A 256 17.18 13.25 -13.35
CA ASP A 256 18.51 12.79 -13.78
C ASP A 256 18.79 11.36 -13.30
N ILE A 257 18.40 11.01 -12.06
CA ILE A 257 18.50 9.64 -11.53
C ILE A 257 17.71 8.65 -12.37
N GLN A 258 16.47 8.97 -12.78
CA GLN A 258 15.67 8.08 -13.63
C GLN A 258 16.35 7.88 -15.00
N LYS A 259 16.85 8.94 -15.60
CA LYS A 259 17.61 8.88 -16.86
C LYS A 259 18.88 8.03 -16.71
N GLU A 260 19.65 8.20 -15.63
CA GLU A 260 20.85 7.42 -15.36
C GLU A 260 20.55 5.92 -15.09
N MET A 261 19.38 5.60 -14.58
CA MET A 261 18.90 4.22 -14.45
C MET A 261 18.45 3.61 -15.79
N GLY A 262 18.39 4.41 -16.86
CA GLY A 262 17.93 3.96 -18.18
C GLY A 262 16.41 3.95 -18.34
N PHE A 263 15.67 4.69 -17.50
CA PHE A 263 14.23 4.82 -17.62
C PHE A 263 13.86 5.93 -18.62
N ASP A 264 12.97 5.62 -19.56
CA ASP A 264 12.32 6.65 -20.41
C ASP A 264 11.14 7.25 -19.66
N LEU A 265 11.39 8.41 -19.03
CA LEU A 265 10.40 9.12 -18.23
C LEU A 265 9.44 9.91 -19.10
N LEU A 266 8.16 9.59 -19.05
CA LEU A 266 7.09 10.27 -19.76
C LEU A 266 6.43 11.32 -18.86
N ARG A 267 6.41 12.56 -19.35
CA ARG A 267 5.83 13.70 -18.63
C ARG A 267 4.81 14.41 -19.51
N ASN A 268 3.59 13.88 -19.53
CA ASN A 268 2.53 14.25 -20.49
C ASN A 268 2.98 14.06 -21.95
N GLU A 269 3.55 12.88 -22.21
CA GLU A 269 4.15 12.51 -23.48
C GLU A 269 3.74 11.10 -23.89
N SER A 270 3.94 10.77 -25.17
CA SER A 270 3.78 9.43 -25.72
C SER A 270 5.05 8.91 -26.39
N ARG A 271 5.20 7.59 -26.40
CA ARG A 271 6.18 6.82 -27.17
C ARG A 271 5.47 5.73 -27.95
N PHE A 272 6.14 5.21 -28.96
CA PHE A 272 5.61 4.11 -29.77
C PHE A 272 6.57 2.93 -29.70
N ILE A 273 6.01 1.75 -29.49
CA ILE A 273 6.71 0.48 -29.66
C ILE A 273 6.26 -0.07 -31.01
N GLU A 274 7.20 -0.21 -31.93
CA GLU A 274 6.93 -0.66 -33.29
C GLU A 274 7.33 -2.13 -33.43
N LYS A 275 6.49 -2.91 -34.10
CA LYS A 275 6.75 -4.31 -34.40
C LYS A 275 6.06 -4.68 -35.72
N GLU A 276 6.86 -5.10 -36.71
CA GLU A 276 6.37 -5.31 -38.07
C GLU A 276 5.70 -4.02 -38.62
N ASP A 277 4.48 -4.10 -39.14
CA ASP A 277 3.71 -2.98 -39.64
C ASP A 277 2.73 -2.39 -38.61
N ALA A 278 2.93 -2.69 -37.33
CA ALA A 278 2.03 -2.29 -36.24
C ALA A 278 2.77 -1.54 -35.13
N ARG A 279 2.02 -0.75 -34.34
CA ARG A 279 2.58 -0.06 -33.19
C ARG A 279 1.64 -0.08 -31.98
N LEU A 280 2.22 -0.02 -30.79
CA LEU A 280 1.54 0.29 -29.52
C LEU A 280 1.87 1.72 -29.13
N ALA A 281 0.87 2.49 -28.73
CA ALA A 281 1.08 3.82 -28.15
C ALA A 281 1.21 3.72 -26.63
N ILE A 282 2.38 4.06 -26.09
CA ILE A 282 2.65 4.17 -24.66
C ILE A 282 2.50 5.62 -24.28
N ILE A 283 1.51 5.92 -23.45
CA ILE A 283 1.14 7.29 -23.07
C ILE A 283 1.43 7.44 -21.58
N GLY A 284 2.20 8.44 -21.19
CA GLY A 284 2.51 8.73 -19.79
C GLY A 284 2.04 10.11 -19.39
N VAL A 285 1.24 10.19 -18.33
CA VAL A 285 0.85 11.47 -17.73
C VAL A 285 1.60 11.73 -16.44
N GLU A 286 1.89 12.99 -16.15
CA GLU A 286 2.31 13.40 -14.82
C GLU A 286 1.21 13.11 -13.79
N ASN A 287 1.51 13.22 -12.50
CA ASN A 287 0.52 12.86 -11.47
C ASN A 287 -0.80 13.63 -11.63
N TRP A 288 -1.88 12.89 -11.68
CA TRP A 288 -3.24 13.38 -11.57
C TRP A 288 -4.00 12.54 -10.54
N GLY A 289 -4.49 13.13 -9.48
CA GLY A 289 -5.24 12.42 -8.43
C GLY A 289 -6.30 13.30 -7.79
N LYS A 290 -7.45 12.70 -7.47
CA LYS A 290 -8.52 13.43 -6.77
C LYS A 290 -8.09 13.78 -5.34
N GLY A 291 -7.80 15.06 -5.10
CA GLY A 291 -7.31 15.56 -3.83
C GLY A 291 -5.79 15.58 -3.70
N PHE A 292 -5.09 15.30 -4.79
CA PHE A 292 -3.65 15.44 -4.94
C PHE A 292 -3.33 16.46 -6.04
N LYS A 293 -2.02 16.72 -6.24
CA LYS A 293 -1.57 17.61 -7.30
C LYS A 293 -1.97 17.07 -8.68
N GLN A 294 -2.60 17.89 -9.48
CA GLN A 294 -3.08 17.55 -10.82
C GLN A 294 -2.20 18.24 -11.85
N LYS A 295 -1.12 17.59 -12.27
CA LYS A 295 -0.21 18.02 -13.34
C LYS A 295 -0.39 17.21 -14.64
N GLY A 296 -1.08 16.07 -14.53
CA GLY A 296 -1.37 15.21 -15.67
C GLY A 296 -2.27 15.94 -16.68
N ASP A 297 -1.83 15.97 -17.93
CA ASP A 297 -2.55 16.49 -19.09
C ASP A 297 -2.70 15.38 -20.13
N LEU A 298 -3.87 14.76 -20.13
CA LEU A 298 -4.18 13.61 -20.97
C LEU A 298 -4.25 14.00 -22.46
N ALA A 299 -4.76 15.20 -22.75
CA ALA A 299 -4.87 15.70 -24.13
C ALA A 299 -3.48 15.96 -24.71
N LEU A 300 -2.59 16.62 -23.95
CA LEU A 300 -1.20 16.84 -24.36
C LEU A 300 -0.46 15.51 -24.55
N ALA A 301 -0.57 14.59 -23.58
CA ALA A 301 0.08 13.29 -23.61
C ALA A 301 -0.32 12.46 -24.85
N SER A 302 -1.57 12.59 -25.30
CA SER A 302 -2.14 11.85 -26.44
C SER A 302 -2.08 12.60 -27.76
N SER A 303 -1.51 13.81 -27.80
CA SER A 303 -1.57 14.69 -28.98
C SER A 303 -0.96 14.13 -30.26
N LYS A 304 -0.07 13.13 -30.15
CA LYS A 304 0.61 12.44 -31.27
C LYS A 304 0.05 11.04 -31.54
N VAL A 305 -0.98 10.63 -30.80
CA VAL A 305 -1.52 9.27 -30.85
C VAL A 305 -2.75 9.24 -31.75
N ASP A 306 -2.75 8.34 -32.72
CA ASP A 306 -3.88 8.19 -33.64
C ASP A 306 -5.04 7.47 -32.96
N SER A 307 -6.26 7.73 -33.44
CA SER A 307 -7.49 7.10 -32.94
C SER A 307 -7.42 5.56 -32.98
N ASN A 308 -6.78 5.02 -34.02
CA ASN A 308 -6.66 3.59 -34.29
C ASN A 308 -5.49 2.91 -33.57
N ASP A 309 -4.62 3.67 -32.90
CA ASP A 309 -3.53 3.07 -32.15
C ASP A 309 -4.06 2.26 -30.98
N PHE A 310 -3.42 1.14 -30.67
CA PHE A 310 -3.65 0.44 -29.41
C PHE A 310 -2.93 1.20 -28.30
N LYS A 311 -3.68 1.67 -27.30
CA LYS A 311 -3.23 2.66 -26.30
C LYS A 311 -3.04 2.03 -24.92
N ILE A 312 -1.82 2.17 -24.37
CA ILE A 312 -1.48 1.82 -23.00
C ILE A 312 -1.15 3.12 -22.27
N LEU A 313 -1.93 3.43 -21.23
CA LEU A 313 -1.78 4.66 -20.44
C LEU A 313 -1.10 4.34 -19.10
N LEU A 314 -0.03 5.05 -18.78
CA LEU A 314 0.57 5.10 -17.47
C LEU A 314 0.02 6.31 -16.71
N SER A 315 -0.66 6.07 -15.59
CA SER A 315 -1.22 7.12 -14.74
C SER A 315 -1.21 6.67 -13.29
N HIS A 316 -0.46 7.36 -12.44
CA HIS A 316 -0.14 6.89 -11.08
C HIS A 316 -1.37 6.65 -10.22
N ASP A 317 -2.26 7.63 -10.05
CA ASP A 317 -3.45 7.54 -9.18
C ASP A 317 -4.65 6.96 -9.95
N PRO A 318 -5.26 5.85 -9.53
CA PRO A 318 -6.39 5.23 -10.21
C PRO A 318 -7.66 6.10 -10.23
N SER A 319 -7.73 7.17 -9.44
CA SER A 319 -8.84 8.12 -9.52
C SER A 319 -8.87 8.87 -10.85
N HIS A 320 -7.72 9.07 -11.52
CA HIS A 320 -7.66 9.64 -12.87
C HIS A 320 -8.48 8.79 -13.85
N TRP A 321 -8.25 7.47 -13.84
CA TRP A 321 -9.03 6.55 -14.68
C TRP A 321 -10.53 6.64 -14.39
N GLN A 322 -10.90 6.66 -13.11
CA GLN A 322 -12.31 6.68 -12.68
C GLN A 322 -13.04 7.95 -13.11
N TYR A 323 -12.39 9.12 -13.02
CA TYR A 323 -13.06 10.41 -13.18
C TYR A 323 -12.91 11.00 -14.58
N GLU A 324 -11.81 10.72 -15.27
CA GLU A 324 -11.49 11.31 -16.57
C GLU A 324 -11.27 10.26 -17.68
N VAL A 325 -10.29 9.38 -17.53
CA VAL A 325 -9.85 8.47 -18.60
C VAL A 325 -10.96 7.63 -19.20
N VAL A 326 -11.82 7.02 -18.36
CA VAL A 326 -12.95 6.18 -18.83
C VAL A 326 -13.96 6.98 -19.67
N LYS A 327 -13.98 8.29 -19.53
CA LYS A 327 -14.93 9.17 -20.22
C LYS A 327 -14.31 9.86 -21.45
N ASP A 328 -12.99 9.73 -21.61
CA ASP A 328 -12.29 10.33 -22.72
C ASP A 328 -12.67 9.62 -24.03
N PRO A 329 -12.96 10.38 -25.12
CA PRO A 329 -13.36 9.80 -26.40
C PRO A 329 -12.26 8.98 -27.08
N ASN A 330 -10.98 9.16 -26.69
CA ASN A 330 -9.82 8.47 -27.31
C ASN A 330 -9.73 6.99 -26.91
N GLN A 331 -10.50 6.52 -25.98
CA GLN A 331 -10.53 5.12 -25.50
C GLN A 331 -9.13 4.52 -25.27
N TYR A 332 -8.73 4.38 -23.99
CA TYR A 332 -7.44 3.77 -23.59
C TYR A 332 -7.67 2.29 -23.24
N HIS A 333 -7.05 1.37 -23.99
CA HIS A 333 -7.27 -0.06 -23.86
C HIS A 333 -6.86 -0.61 -22.50
N LEU A 334 -5.68 -0.18 -22.02
CA LEU A 334 -5.13 -0.57 -20.74
C LEU A 334 -4.53 0.64 -20.02
N THR A 335 -4.97 0.90 -18.80
CA THR A 335 -4.35 1.87 -17.89
C THR A 335 -3.57 1.13 -16.80
N LEU A 336 -2.35 1.59 -16.52
CA LEU A 336 -1.50 1.07 -15.46
C LEU A 336 -1.38 2.12 -14.36
N SER A 337 -1.75 1.76 -13.13
CA SER A 337 -1.75 2.65 -11.96
C SER A 337 -1.14 1.97 -10.74
N GLY A 338 -0.81 2.77 -9.70
CA GLY A 338 -0.33 2.33 -8.40
C GLY A 338 -1.02 3.07 -7.26
N HIS A 339 -0.25 3.85 -6.47
CA HIS A 339 -0.66 4.84 -5.49
C HIS A 339 -1.32 4.30 -4.22
N THR A 340 -2.21 3.33 -4.32
CA THR A 340 -3.06 2.90 -3.19
C THR A 340 -2.34 2.02 -2.18
N HIS A 341 -1.29 1.31 -2.61
CA HIS A 341 -0.60 0.24 -1.88
C HIS A 341 -1.54 -0.85 -1.33
N GLY A 342 -2.85 -0.81 -1.68
CA GLY A 342 -3.86 -1.55 -0.93
C GLY A 342 -3.82 -1.23 0.56
N MET A 343 -3.37 0.01 0.93
CA MET A 343 -3.10 0.46 2.30
C MET A 343 -2.08 -0.42 3.05
N GLN A 344 -1.35 -1.31 2.36
CA GLN A 344 -0.40 -2.29 2.94
C GLN A 344 -1.04 -3.22 3.99
N PHE A 345 -2.35 -3.15 4.15
CA PHE A 345 -3.10 -3.87 5.17
C PHE A 345 -4.44 -4.37 4.61
N GLY A 346 -4.69 -5.66 4.75
CA GLY A 346 -5.92 -6.26 4.27
C GLY A 346 -5.92 -7.77 4.34
N ILE A 347 -6.93 -8.37 3.72
CA ILE A 347 -7.08 -9.80 3.56
C ILE A 347 -7.35 -10.08 2.09
N GLU A 348 -6.49 -10.86 1.47
CA GLU A 348 -6.68 -11.28 0.08
C GLU A 348 -6.45 -12.78 -0.04
N ILE A 349 -7.55 -13.50 -0.24
CA ILE A 349 -7.58 -14.94 -0.52
C ILE A 349 -8.23 -15.08 -1.90
N PRO A 350 -7.48 -15.46 -2.94
CA PRO A 350 -7.98 -15.55 -4.30
C PRO A 350 -9.29 -16.36 -4.40
N GLY A 351 -10.30 -15.78 -5.06
CA GLY A 351 -11.61 -16.39 -5.23
C GLY A 351 -12.54 -16.40 -4.00
N VAL A 352 -12.06 -15.96 -2.84
CA VAL A 352 -12.83 -15.97 -1.57
C VAL A 352 -13.07 -14.57 -1.03
N VAL A 353 -12.02 -13.82 -0.76
CA VAL A 353 -12.12 -12.48 -0.18
C VAL A 353 -11.00 -11.56 -0.65
N LYS A 354 -11.36 -10.32 -0.96
CA LYS A 354 -10.43 -9.23 -1.26
C LYS A 354 -10.91 -7.99 -0.54
N TRP A 355 -10.24 -7.66 0.55
CA TRP A 355 -10.62 -6.54 1.40
C TRP A 355 -9.39 -5.79 1.93
N SER A 356 -9.51 -4.47 1.91
CA SER A 356 -8.58 -3.54 2.57
C SER A 356 -9.39 -2.31 3.00
N PRO A 357 -8.98 -1.59 4.07
CA PRO A 357 -9.63 -0.33 4.45
C PRO A 357 -9.60 0.72 3.35
N ILE A 358 -8.64 0.65 2.44
CA ILE A 358 -8.51 1.59 1.30
C ILE A 358 -9.75 1.60 0.40
N LYS A 359 -10.53 0.51 0.36
CA LYS A 359 -11.76 0.40 -0.45
C LYS A 359 -12.80 1.49 -0.14
N TRP A 360 -12.75 2.09 1.04
CA TRP A 360 -13.65 3.19 1.42
C TRP A 360 -13.27 4.52 0.76
N ARG A 361 -12.02 4.65 0.32
CA ARG A 361 -11.53 5.83 -0.41
C ARG A 361 -11.41 5.59 -1.91
N TYR A 362 -10.90 4.42 -2.31
CA TYR A 362 -10.66 4.04 -3.70
C TYR A 362 -11.52 2.85 -4.10
N LYS A 363 -12.42 3.06 -5.06
CA LYS A 363 -13.25 1.98 -5.63
C LYS A 363 -12.38 0.94 -6.33
N TYR A 364 -11.37 1.40 -7.06
CA TYR A 364 -10.40 0.60 -7.80
C TYR A 364 -9.07 0.70 -7.06
N TRP A 365 -8.73 -0.33 -6.25
CA TRP A 365 -7.62 -0.20 -5.32
C TRP A 365 -6.53 -1.28 -5.48
N ALA A 366 -6.74 -2.37 -6.23
CA ALA A 366 -5.73 -3.39 -6.51
C ALA A 366 -6.18 -4.35 -7.61
N GLY A 367 -5.26 -4.76 -8.50
CA GLY A 367 -5.48 -5.72 -9.58
C GLY A 367 -6.31 -5.16 -10.74
N ILE A 368 -6.84 -6.05 -11.57
CA ILE A 368 -7.53 -5.71 -12.81
C ILE A 368 -9.00 -5.34 -12.55
N TYR A 369 -9.43 -4.26 -13.19
CA TYR A 369 -10.84 -3.89 -13.34
C TYR A 369 -11.12 -3.55 -14.80
N GLU A 370 -12.39 -3.68 -15.19
CA GLU A 370 -12.88 -3.34 -16.51
C GLU A 370 -14.09 -2.42 -16.43
N LYS A 371 -14.16 -1.47 -17.33
CA LYS A 371 -15.34 -0.63 -17.53
C LYS A 371 -15.34 -0.06 -18.94
N ALA A 372 -16.49 -0.18 -19.65
CA ALA A 372 -16.69 0.34 -21.00
C ALA A 372 -15.62 -0.17 -22.00
N GLY A 373 -15.21 -1.43 -21.89
CA GLY A 373 -14.19 -2.04 -22.76
C GLY A 373 -12.75 -1.58 -22.48
N GLN A 374 -12.54 -0.79 -21.42
CA GLN A 374 -11.22 -0.32 -20.99
C GLN A 374 -10.80 -1.01 -19.71
N TYR A 375 -9.56 -1.45 -19.63
CA TYR A 375 -8.99 -2.09 -18.45
C TYR A 375 -8.13 -1.12 -17.65
N ILE A 376 -8.10 -1.32 -16.32
CA ILE A 376 -7.09 -0.74 -15.45
C ILE A 376 -6.47 -1.85 -14.59
N ASN A 377 -5.13 -1.85 -14.49
CA ASN A 377 -4.42 -2.57 -13.44
C ASN A 377 -3.94 -1.59 -12.37
N VAL A 378 -4.37 -1.81 -11.13
CA VAL A 378 -3.89 -1.05 -9.98
C VAL A 378 -2.91 -1.92 -9.21
N ASN A 379 -1.61 -1.63 -9.35
CA ASN A 379 -0.53 -2.36 -8.71
C ASN A 379 -0.50 -2.03 -7.20
N ARG A 380 -0.24 -3.03 -6.35
CA ARG A 380 -0.18 -2.86 -4.88
C ARG A 380 1.12 -2.23 -4.37
N GLY A 381 2.00 -1.86 -5.28
CA GLY A 381 3.29 -1.25 -4.99
C GLY A 381 4.41 -2.27 -4.70
N PHE A 382 5.62 -1.89 -5.07
CA PHE A 382 6.85 -2.65 -4.88
C PHE A 382 7.43 -2.46 -3.47
N GLY A 383 7.44 -1.23 -2.98
CA GLY A 383 7.94 -0.85 -1.67
C GLY A 383 6.86 -0.72 -0.60
N PHE A 384 7.10 0.13 0.37
CA PHE A 384 6.17 0.44 1.45
C PHE A 384 6.39 1.89 1.93
N LEU A 385 5.34 2.48 2.50
CA LEU A 385 5.35 3.87 2.96
C LEU A 385 4.67 3.99 4.32
N ALA A 386 5.16 4.86 5.19
CA ALA A 386 4.65 5.18 6.52
C ALA A 386 4.65 3.99 7.49
N PHE A 387 3.84 2.95 7.26
CA PHE A 387 3.91 1.71 8.01
C PHE A 387 4.99 0.81 7.39
N PRO A 388 6.10 0.49 8.12
CA PRO A 388 7.21 -0.28 7.56
C PRO A 388 6.91 -1.79 7.56
N GLY A 389 5.77 -2.15 6.99
CA GLY A 389 5.28 -3.51 6.92
C GLY A 389 4.18 -3.68 5.89
N ARG A 390 3.87 -4.95 5.57
CA ARG A 390 2.72 -5.32 4.74
C ARG A 390 2.01 -6.51 5.37
N VAL A 391 0.72 -6.38 5.60
CA VAL A 391 -0.11 -7.39 6.26
C VAL A 391 -1.22 -7.81 5.32
N GLY A 392 -1.10 -9.02 4.75
CA GLY A 392 -2.08 -9.61 3.83
C GLY A 392 -2.14 -8.99 2.43
N ILE A 393 -1.52 -7.84 2.22
CA ILE A 393 -1.35 -7.16 0.93
C ILE A 393 0.15 -7.07 0.64
N TRP A 394 0.65 -7.98 -0.17
CA TRP A 394 2.08 -8.16 -0.42
C TRP A 394 2.60 -7.23 -1.51
N PRO A 395 3.93 -6.97 -1.55
CA PRO A 395 4.56 -6.26 -2.67
C PRO A 395 4.29 -7.00 -3.98
N GLU A 396 3.99 -6.25 -5.04
CA GLU A 396 3.51 -6.80 -6.30
C GLU A 396 4.42 -6.46 -7.48
N ILE A 397 4.64 -7.48 -8.32
CA ILE A 397 5.09 -7.37 -9.69
C ILE A 397 3.93 -7.88 -10.55
N SER A 398 3.27 -7.00 -11.30
CA SER A 398 2.21 -7.43 -12.22
C SER A 398 2.81 -7.83 -13.56
N VAL A 399 2.43 -8.98 -14.09
CA VAL A 399 2.81 -9.43 -15.45
C VAL A 399 1.54 -9.56 -16.26
N ILE A 400 1.40 -8.71 -17.28
CA ILE A 400 0.20 -8.62 -18.09
C ILE A 400 0.54 -9.09 -19.51
N THR A 401 -0.12 -10.14 -19.96
CA THR A 401 -0.02 -10.64 -21.34
C THR A 401 -1.20 -10.14 -22.16
N LEU A 402 -0.90 -9.43 -23.22
CA LEU A 402 -1.91 -8.98 -24.19
C LEU A 402 -2.24 -10.12 -25.15
N LYS A 403 -3.52 -10.37 -25.41
CA LYS A 403 -3.98 -11.39 -26.35
C LYS A 403 -4.98 -10.82 -27.34
N LYS A 404 -4.76 -11.13 -28.61
CA LYS A 404 -5.76 -10.90 -29.66
C LYS A 404 -6.96 -11.81 -29.42
N GLN A 405 -8.15 -11.21 -29.31
CA GLN A 405 -9.37 -12.02 -29.23
C GLN A 405 -9.71 -12.54 -30.64
N THR A 406 -9.67 -13.86 -30.80
CA THR A 406 -10.13 -14.49 -32.01
C THR A 406 -11.65 -14.65 -31.92
N LYS A 407 -12.41 -13.98 -32.77
CA LYS A 407 -13.85 -14.25 -32.87
C LYS A 407 -14.01 -15.69 -33.36
N ILE A 408 -14.54 -16.57 -32.52
CA ILE A 408 -15.00 -17.87 -32.96
C ILE A 408 -16.24 -17.57 -33.81
N THR A 409 -16.08 -17.64 -35.16
CA THR A 409 -17.17 -17.55 -36.15
C THR A 409 -18.06 -18.76 -36.07
#